data_6af362ef50333e9cd5fee448afdded07
#
_entry.id   6af362ef50333e9cd5fee448afdded07
#
_cell.length_a   1.000
_cell.length_b   1.000
_cell.length_c   1.000
_cell.angle_alpha   90.00
_cell.angle_beta   90.00
_cell.angle_gamma   90.00
#
_symmetry.space_group_name_H-M   'P 1'
#
loop_
_entity.id
_entity.type
_entity.pdbx_description
1 polymer ?
#
loop_
_entity_poly.entity_id
_entity_poly.type
_entity_poly.pdbx_seq_one_letter_code
_entity_poly.pdbx_strand_id
1 'polypeptide(L)'
;MKRKIPCFPSARAPVVSYSDISSGWLAEIFCSIQGEGPLVGTRQIFVRLANCHRRCRFCDTPVALTIRPSYCTVENQCPVSDRAYSCRPRDLTRRPFDDRTERNPVTATRLLDLLEAYRQGQPQPHSISFTGGEPLLQVDFLRAVLPRLRRAGWRIYLETSGDRWRELARVLPQIDFVAMDIKLPSVTGQSGTWQAHRKFLKLAVAHAETFVKIVVSRATAEDELRRAARLVASIAPQVPVVLQPATPQAGVCAPTPQQLWRWQSLALATGLRDVRVIPQCHVFLGQR
;
A
#
# COMPACT_ATOMS: atom_id res chain seq x y z
N MET A 1 18.59 21.45 -69.12
CA MET A 1 18.68 21.93 -67.72
C MET A 1 17.73 21.13 -66.83
N LYS A 2 18.24 20.19 -66.08
CA LYS A 2 17.46 19.39 -65.09
C LYS A 2 17.62 20.02 -63.70
N ARG A 3 16.54 20.53 -63.14
CA ARG A 3 16.51 21.12 -61.78
C ARG A 3 16.63 20.00 -60.76
N LYS A 4 17.65 20.06 -59.89
CA LYS A 4 17.82 19.19 -58.71
C LYS A 4 16.84 19.61 -57.63
N ILE A 5 15.98 18.68 -57.15
CA ILE A 5 15.11 18.85 -55.98
C ILE A 5 15.99 18.66 -54.74
N PRO A 6 15.97 19.57 -53.76
CA PRO A 6 16.71 19.40 -52.51
C PRO A 6 16.06 18.33 -51.64
N CYS A 7 16.87 17.37 -51.19
CA CYS A 7 16.49 16.33 -50.25
C CYS A 7 16.45 16.96 -48.85
N PHE A 8 15.25 17.07 -48.23
CA PHE A 8 15.09 17.46 -46.83
C PHE A 8 15.42 16.27 -45.94
N PRO A 9 16.24 16.42 -44.88
CA PRO A 9 16.43 15.37 -43.90
C PRO A 9 15.11 15.12 -43.15
N SER A 10 14.62 13.87 -43.17
CA SER A 10 13.49 13.44 -42.37
C SER A 10 13.90 13.49 -40.90
N ALA A 11 13.49 14.53 -40.22
CA ALA A 11 13.49 14.55 -38.75
C ALA A 11 12.55 13.43 -38.28
N ARG A 12 13.11 12.33 -37.80
CA ARG A 12 12.33 11.31 -37.08
C ARG A 12 11.73 12.00 -35.85
N ALA A 13 10.40 12.14 -35.83
CA ALA A 13 9.70 12.53 -34.62
C ALA A 13 10.11 11.56 -33.48
N PRO A 14 10.37 12.05 -32.27
CA PRO A 14 10.71 11.20 -31.17
C PRO A 14 9.57 10.21 -30.97
N VAL A 15 9.88 8.91 -30.96
CA VAL A 15 8.93 7.84 -30.63
C VAL A 15 8.66 7.98 -29.13
N VAL A 16 7.60 8.72 -28.78
CA VAL A 16 7.11 8.79 -27.41
C VAL A 16 6.62 7.38 -27.08
N SER A 17 7.37 6.68 -26.23
CA SER A 17 6.94 5.36 -25.78
C SER A 17 5.64 5.49 -25.00
N TYR A 18 4.71 4.55 -25.17
CA TYR A 18 3.41 4.52 -24.46
C TYR A 18 3.60 4.56 -22.93
N SER A 19 4.79 4.21 -22.42
CA SER A 19 5.19 4.27 -21.02
C SER A 19 5.37 5.69 -20.46
N ASP A 20 5.61 6.70 -21.30
CA ASP A 20 5.85 8.07 -20.87
C ASP A 20 4.57 8.89 -20.74
N ILE A 21 3.43 8.36 -21.24
CA ILE A 21 2.12 9.02 -21.19
C ILE A 21 1.34 8.63 -19.92
N SER A 22 1.74 7.53 -19.26
CA SER A 22 1.02 7.03 -18.09
C SER A 22 1.34 7.87 -16.84
N SER A 23 0.29 8.39 -16.22
CA SER A 23 0.39 9.21 -15.00
C SER A 23 -0.60 8.71 -13.96
N GLY A 24 -0.29 8.98 -12.69
CA GLY A 24 -1.10 8.59 -11.54
C GLY A 24 -1.37 9.76 -10.59
N TRP A 25 -2.48 9.67 -9.88
CA TRP A 25 -2.81 10.60 -8.80
C TRP A 25 -2.29 10.05 -7.49
N LEU A 26 -1.41 10.80 -6.84
CA LEU A 26 -0.80 10.48 -5.57
C LEU A 26 -1.38 11.37 -4.48
N ALA A 27 -1.47 10.83 -3.26
CA ALA A 27 -1.76 11.61 -2.06
C ALA A 27 -0.47 12.08 -1.41
N GLU A 28 0.50 11.16 -1.23
CA GLU A 28 1.79 11.48 -0.60
C GLU A 28 2.88 10.47 -0.96
N ILE A 29 4.15 10.90 -0.82
CA ILE A 29 5.35 10.05 -0.87
C ILE A 29 6.19 10.37 0.37
N PHE A 30 6.55 9.36 1.15
CA PHE A 30 7.34 9.52 2.37
C PHE A 30 8.13 8.26 2.71
N CYS A 31 9.19 8.42 3.52
CA CYS A 31 9.93 7.30 4.07
C CYS A 31 9.51 7.09 5.53
N SER A 32 9.26 5.84 5.91
CA SER A 32 8.85 5.51 7.27
C SER A 32 9.24 4.08 7.65
N ILE A 33 8.95 3.73 8.91
CA ILE A 33 9.02 2.36 9.41
C ILE A 33 7.67 1.69 9.17
N GLN A 34 7.68 0.53 8.49
CA GLN A 34 6.47 -0.28 8.33
C GLN A 34 5.91 -0.65 9.70
N GLY A 35 4.68 -0.25 9.94
CA GLY A 35 4.01 -0.45 11.23
C GLY A 35 3.01 -1.60 11.25
N GLU A 36 2.84 -2.32 10.14
CA GLU A 36 1.79 -3.33 9.98
C GLU A 36 2.33 -4.64 9.40
N GLY A 37 1.67 -5.73 9.73
CA GLY A 37 1.99 -7.04 9.17
C GLY A 37 3.33 -7.62 9.61
N PRO A 38 3.79 -8.70 8.96
CA PRO A 38 5.02 -9.41 9.35
C PRO A 38 6.31 -8.59 9.13
N LEU A 39 6.27 -7.55 8.29
CA LEU A 39 7.42 -6.68 8.00
C LEU A 39 7.50 -5.45 8.91
N VAL A 40 6.78 -5.45 10.04
CA VAL A 40 6.91 -4.43 11.08
C VAL A 40 8.37 -4.17 11.42
N GLY A 41 8.73 -2.88 11.54
CA GLY A 41 10.09 -2.46 11.89
C GLY A 41 11.02 -2.24 10.69
N THR A 42 10.64 -2.66 9.47
CA THR A 42 11.45 -2.42 8.28
C THR A 42 11.24 -1.01 7.74
N ARG A 43 12.31 -0.38 7.25
CA ARG A 43 12.22 0.92 6.57
C ARG A 43 11.68 0.73 5.16
N GLN A 44 10.65 1.50 4.79
CA GLN A 44 10.06 1.50 3.46
C GLN A 44 9.85 2.92 2.94
N ILE A 45 9.84 3.07 1.62
CA ILE A 45 9.31 4.28 0.97
C ILE A 45 7.85 4.00 0.64
N PHE A 46 6.95 4.83 1.13
CA PHE A 46 5.53 4.73 0.88
C PHE A 46 5.13 5.64 -0.28
N VAL A 47 4.55 5.06 -1.32
CA VAL A 47 3.88 5.76 -2.42
C VAL A 47 2.39 5.57 -2.23
N ARG A 48 1.75 6.57 -1.64
CA ARG A 48 0.33 6.55 -1.33
C ARG A 48 -0.48 7.10 -2.49
N LEU A 49 -1.17 6.21 -3.20
CA LEU A 49 -2.04 6.55 -4.32
C LEU A 49 -3.37 7.13 -3.83
N ALA A 50 -3.88 8.09 -4.56
CA ALA A 50 -5.19 8.70 -4.30
C ALA A 50 -6.33 7.84 -4.87
N ASN A 51 -7.55 8.07 -4.39
CA ASN A 51 -8.77 7.38 -4.69
C ASN A 51 -8.88 5.97 -4.05
N CYS A 52 -10.07 5.69 -3.54
CA CYS A 52 -10.45 4.38 -3.04
C CYS A 52 -11.93 4.11 -3.37
N HIS A 53 -12.25 2.89 -3.77
CA HIS A 53 -13.64 2.47 -3.97
C HIS A 53 -14.31 2.06 -2.65
N ARG A 54 -13.52 1.93 -1.57
CA ARG A 54 -14.00 1.64 -0.22
C ARG A 54 -14.19 2.91 0.59
N ARG A 55 -15.08 2.85 1.59
CA ARG A 55 -15.32 3.91 2.57
C ARG A 55 -15.43 3.27 3.94
N CYS A 56 -14.32 2.63 4.38
CA CYS A 56 -14.28 1.90 5.64
C CYS A 56 -14.40 2.86 6.82
N ARG A 57 -15.19 2.48 7.83
CA ARG A 57 -15.37 3.28 9.06
C ARG A 57 -14.07 3.52 9.83
N PHE A 58 -13.14 2.57 9.72
CA PHE A 58 -11.83 2.64 10.39
C PHE A 58 -10.71 3.22 9.50
N CYS A 59 -11.05 3.87 8.38
CA CYS A 59 -10.04 4.41 7.47
C CYS A 59 -9.20 5.49 8.19
N ASP A 60 -7.92 5.23 8.36
CA ASP A 60 -6.95 6.10 9.00
C ASP A 60 -6.28 7.08 8.03
N THR A 61 -6.59 6.97 6.74
CA THR A 61 -5.95 7.76 5.68
C THR A 61 -7.00 8.50 4.82
N PRO A 62 -7.74 9.45 5.41
CA PRO A 62 -8.79 10.17 4.67
C PRO A 62 -8.24 10.99 3.49
N VAL A 63 -7.00 11.45 3.55
CA VAL A 63 -6.34 12.18 2.46
C VAL A 63 -6.30 11.38 1.16
N ALA A 64 -6.16 10.06 1.26
CA ALA A 64 -6.14 9.18 0.09
C ALA A 64 -7.52 8.88 -0.50
N LEU A 65 -8.60 9.34 0.12
CA LEU A 65 -9.97 9.18 -0.41
C LEU A 65 -10.31 10.19 -1.52
N THR A 66 -9.53 11.26 -1.65
CA THR A 66 -9.70 12.26 -2.71
C THR A 66 -9.41 11.63 -4.08
N ILE A 67 -10.32 11.80 -5.04
CA ILE A 67 -10.24 11.09 -6.32
C ILE A 67 -9.11 11.63 -7.20
N ARG A 68 -8.99 12.95 -7.31
CA ARG A 68 -7.99 13.63 -8.16
C ARG A 68 -7.47 14.88 -7.45
N PRO A 69 -6.60 14.70 -6.44
CA PRO A 69 -6.02 15.85 -5.74
C PRO A 69 -5.11 16.65 -6.71
N SER A 70 -5.15 17.97 -6.64
CA SER A 70 -4.32 18.83 -7.50
C SER A 70 -2.83 18.67 -7.21
N TYR A 71 -2.49 18.31 -5.97
CA TYR A 71 -1.12 18.13 -5.49
C TYR A 71 -1.02 16.91 -4.59
N CYS A 72 0.16 16.30 -4.56
CA CYS A 72 0.55 15.35 -3.53
C CYS A 72 1.67 15.95 -2.64
N THR A 73 1.78 15.45 -1.43
CA THR A 73 2.87 15.80 -0.51
C THR A 73 4.05 14.88 -0.75
N VAL A 74 5.25 15.43 -0.85
CA VAL A 74 6.49 14.66 -0.98
C VAL A 74 7.43 15.10 0.15
N GLU A 75 7.80 14.15 1.00
CA GLU A 75 8.78 14.37 2.05
C GLU A 75 10.18 14.58 1.43
N ASN A 76 10.89 15.63 1.83
CA ASN A 76 12.14 16.01 1.18
C ASN A 76 13.31 15.06 1.41
N GLN A 77 13.34 14.34 2.54
CA GLN A 77 14.36 13.33 2.83
C GLN A 77 13.90 12.37 3.94
N CYS A 78 14.45 11.16 3.94
CA CYS A 78 14.38 10.27 5.09
C CYS A 78 15.04 10.97 6.30
N PRO A 79 14.35 11.09 7.45
CA PRO A 79 14.86 11.88 8.56
C PRO A 79 16.10 11.21 9.19
N VAL A 80 17.28 11.61 8.75
CA VAL A 80 18.56 11.37 9.43
C VAL A 80 19.25 12.71 9.62
N SER A 81 18.59 13.68 10.22
CA SER A 81 19.28 14.82 10.79
C SER A 81 19.34 14.64 12.31
N ASP A 82 20.53 14.80 12.88
CA ASP A 82 20.84 14.87 14.31
C ASP A 82 20.14 16.02 15.06
N ARG A 83 19.03 16.53 14.52
CA ARG A 83 18.20 17.47 15.27
C ARG A 83 17.52 16.70 16.40
N ALA A 84 18.14 16.87 17.56
CA ALA A 84 17.79 16.32 18.85
C ALA A 84 16.31 15.94 18.96
N TYR A 85 16.06 14.65 19.21
CA TYR A 85 14.81 14.18 19.79
C TYR A 85 14.56 14.99 21.08
N SER A 86 13.77 16.05 20.98
CA SER A 86 13.27 16.70 22.18
C SER A 86 12.20 15.78 22.77
N CYS A 87 12.41 15.32 23.99
CA CYS A 87 11.45 14.49 24.75
C CYS A 87 10.16 15.26 25.14
N ARG A 88 9.75 16.26 24.36
CA ARG A 88 8.48 16.95 24.58
C ARG A 88 7.35 16.14 23.92
N PRO A 89 6.16 16.05 24.56
CA PRO A 89 5.00 15.45 23.91
C PRO A 89 4.80 16.11 22.54
N ARG A 90 4.82 15.29 21.47
CA ARG A 90 4.67 15.80 20.11
C ARG A 90 3.28 16.39 19.96
N ASP A 91 3.22 17.64 19.56
CA ASP A 91 2.03 18.20 18.93
C ASP A 91 1.85 17.49 17.57
N LEU A 92 0.98 16.51 17.54
CA LEU A 92 0.65 15.71 16.34
C LEU A 92 0.04 16.58 15.22
N THR A 93 -0.25 17.86 15.48
CA THR A 93 -0.75 18.81 14.49
C THR A 93 0.38 19.51 13.72
N ARG A 94 1.61 19.51 14.24
CA ARG A 94 2.78 20.05 13.54
C ARG A 94 3.50 18.94 12.80
N ARG A 95 3.54 19.03 11.48
CA ARG A 95 4.35 18.16 10.61
C ARG A 95 5.84 18.46 10.86
N PRO A 96 6.63 17.52 11.39
CA PRO A 96 8.04 17.73 11.69
C PRO A 96 8.95 17.64 10.45
N PHE A 97 8.36 17.44 9.27
CA PHE A 97 9.07 17.17 8.03
C PHE A 97 8.94 18.36 7.08
N ASP A 98 10.02 18.65 6.38
CA ASP A 98 10.06 19.65 5.33
C ASP A 98 9.42 19.07 4.06
N ASP A 99 8.08 19.07 4.04
CA ASP A 99 7.29 18.53 2.96
C ASP A 99 7.22 19.54 1.81
N ARG A 100 7.52 19.10 0.60
CA ARG A 100 7.21 19.82 -0.64
C ARG A 100 5.94 19.30 -1.27
N THR A 101 5.33 20.10 -2.13
CA THR A 101 4.20 19.66 -2.95
C THR A 101 4.66 19.34 -4.36
N GLU A 102 4.13 18.28 -4.93
CA GLU A 102 4.29 17.89 -6.33
C GLU A 102 2.93 17.95 -7.04
N ARG A 103 2.90 18.45 -8.26
CA ARG A 103 1.65 18.60 -9.02
C ARG A 103 1.16 17.24 -9.53
N ASN A 104 -0.11 16.97 -9.35
CA ASN A 104 -0.80 15.80 -9.90
C ASN A 104 -1.41 16.10 -11.29
N PRO A 105 -1.56 15.10 -12.17
CA PRO A 105 -1.09 13.73 -12.00
C PRO A 105 0.44 13.61 -12.20
N VAL A 106 1.09 12.73 -11.44
CA VAL A 106 2.52 12.49 -11.51
C VAL A 106 2.81 11.46 -12.60
N THR A 107 3.74 11.75 -13.52
CA THR A 107 4.13 10.81 -14.58
C THR A 107 5.01 9.68 -14.01
N ALA A 108 5.06 8.55 -14.71
CA ALA A 108 5.91 7.43 -14.31
C ALA A 108 7.38 7.84 -14.21
N THR A 109 7.90 8.63 -15.16
CA THR A 109 9.29 9.16 -15.12
C THR A 109 9.49 10.04 -13.90
N ARG A 110 8.58 10.98 -13.65
CA ARG A 110 8.69 11.87 -12.49
C ARG A 110 8.69 11.12 -11.17
N LEU A 111 7.87 10.06 -11.04
CA LEU A 111 7.89 9.23 -9.82
C LEU A 111 9.24 8.55 -9.61
N LEU A 112 9.87 8.02 -10.68
CA LEU A 112 11.20 7.43 -10.56
C LEU A 112 12.24 8.45 -10.08
N ASP A 113 12.24 9.67 -10.64
CA ASP A 113 13.15 10.73 -10.21
C ASP A 113 12.97 11.08 -8.73
N LEU A 114 11.71 11.15 -8.28
CA LEU A 114 11.38 11.39 -6.87
C LEU A 114 11.89 10.28 -5.96
N LEU A 115 11.73 9.01 -6.37
CA LEU A 115 12.17 7.85 -5.60
C LEU A 115 13.69 7.69 -5.57
N GLU A 116 14.39 8.06 -6.65
CA GLU A 116 15.84 8.03 -6.67
C GLU A 116 16.46 9.00 -5.68
N ALA A 117 15.81 10.14 -5.41
CA ALA A 117 16.27 11.09 -4.39
C ALA A 117 16.33 10.44 -2.98
N TYR A 118 15.50 9.45 -2.69
CA TYR A 118 15.55 8.71 -1.41
C TYR A 118 16.72 7.72 -1.30
N ARG A 119 17.43 7.41 -2.40
CA ARG A 119 18.63 6.58 -2.38
C ARG A 119 19.88 7.34 -1.95
N GLN A 120 19.91 8.63 -2.23
CA GLN A 120 21.11 9.42 -2.04
C GLN A 120 21.40 9.66 -0.55
N GLY A 121 22.55 9.16 -0.08
CA GLY A 121 23.03 9.39 1.29
C GLY A 121 22.36 8.57 2.40
N GLN A 122 21.59 7.54 2.05
CA GLN A 122 20.86 6.71 3.02
C GLN A 122 21.05 5.21 2.76
N PRO A 123 21.02 4.35 3.81
CA PRO A 123 20.89 2.92 3.62
C PRO A 123 19.63 2.61 2.80
N GLN A 124 19.75 1.70 1.83
CA GLN A 124 18.63 1.34 0.95
C GLN A 124 17.42 0.85 1.78
N PRO A 125 16.23 1.44 1.60
CA PRO A 125 15.01 0.93 2.21
C PRO A 125 14.71 -0.50 1.77
N HIS A 126 14.02 -1.26 2.62
CA HIS A 126 13.65 -2.64 2.35
C HIS A 126 12.88 -2.79 1.03
N SER A 127 11.93 -1.91 0.77
CA SER A 127 11.07 -1.93 -0.41
C SER A 127 10.36 -0.60 -0.62
N ILE A 128 9.76 -0.44 -1.80
CA ILE A 128 8.78 0.61 -2.07
C ILE A 128 7.39 0.02 -1.83
N SER A 129 6.63 0.60 -0.90
CA SER A 129 5.26 0.24 -0.58
C SER A 129 4.27 1.07 -1.40
N PHE A 130 3.60 0.44 -2.37
CA PHE A 130 2.45 1.02 -3.04
C PHE A 130 1.20 0.76 -2.21
N THR A 131 0.65 1.83 -1.67
CA THR A 131 -0.48 1.84 -0.73
C THR A 131 -1.43 2.98 -1.07
N GLY A 132 -2.27 3.39 -0.16
CA GLY A 132 -3.04 4.61 -0.28
C GLY A 132 -4.51 4.42 -0.01
N GLY A 133 -5.34 4.88 -0.95
CA GLY A 133 -6.72 4.46 -1.07
C GLY A 133 -6.78 3.00 -1.52
N GLU A 134 -6.86 2.77 -2.84
CA GLU A 134 -6.68 1.44 -3.42
C GLU A 134 -5.76 1.54 -4.64
N PRO A 135 -4.51 1.06 -4.54
CA PRO A 135 -3.51 1.21 -5.61
C PRO A 135 -3.94 0.58 -6.93
N LEU A 136 -4.64 -0.54 -6.88
CA LEU A 136 -5.06 -1.27 -8.07
C LEU A 136 -6.16 -0.55 -8.89
N LEU A 137 -6.75 0.53 -8.37
CA LEU A 137 -7.58 1.43 -9.19
C LEU A 137 -6.77 2.18 -10.25
N GLN A 138 -5.46 2.29 -10.06
CA GLN A 138 -4.54 2.96 -10.98
C GLN A 138 -3.58 1.95 -11.63
N VAL A 139 -4.09 0.78 -12.00
CA VAL A 139 -3.29 -0.34 -12.52
C VAL A 139 -2.48 0.01 -13.77
N ASP A 140 -2.98 0.89 -14.65
CA ASP A 140 -2.24 1.28 -15.85
C ASP A 140 -1.01 2.14 -15.51
N PHE A 141 -1.11 2.99 -14.50
CA PHE A 141 0.03 3.71 -13.95
C PHE A 141 1.04 2.73 -13.31
N LEU A 142 0.57 1.78 -12.49
CA LEU A 142 1.43 0.76 -11.90
C LEU A 142 2.15 -0.07 -12.97
N ARG A 143 1.48 -0.44 -14.06
CA ARG A 143 2.10 -1.14 -15.19
C ARG A 143 3.23 -0.37 -15.85
N ALA A 144 3.16 0.94 -15.89
CA ALA A 144 4.23 1.78 -16.43
C ALA A 144 5.41 1.94 -15.46
N VAL A 145 5.13 2.01 -14.16
CA VAL A 145 6.12 2.29 -13.10
C VAL A 145 6.86 1.04 -12.64
N LEU A 146 6.14 -0.03 -12.29
CA LEU A 146 6.73 -1.19 -11.59
C LEU A 146 7.87 -1.88 -12.36
N PRO A 147 7.77 -2.13 -13.69
CA PRO A 147 8.87 -2.73 -14.42
C PRO A 147 10.15 -1.88 -14.43
N ARG A 148 10.00 -0.55 -14.37
CA ARG A 148 11.13 0.39 -14.34
C ARG A 148 11.81 0.36 -12.98
N LEU A 149 11.02 0.33 -11.88
CA LEU A 149 11.53 0.19 -10.51
C LEU A 149 12.24 -1.17 -10.32
N ARG A 150 11.67 -2.25 -10.83
CA ARG A 150 12.31 -3.59 -10.78
C ARG A 150 13.67 -3.59 -11.47
N ARG A 151 13.77 -3.01 -12.67
CA ARG A 151 15.06 -2.86 -13.39
C ARG A 151 16.08 -2.01 -12.63
N ALA A 152 15.61 -1.04 -11.86
CA ALA A 152 16.44 -0.25 -10.95
C ALA A 152 16.80 -0.97 -9.64
N GLY A 153 16.40 -2.24 -9.47
CA GLY A 153 16.72 -3.07 -8.30
C GLY A 153 15.85 -2.84 -7.06
N TRP A 154 14.69 -2.17 -7.21
CA TRP A 154 13.77 -1.99 -6.10
C TRP A 154 12.92 -3.24 -5.87
N ARG A 155 12.69 -3.57 -4.58
CA ARG A 155 11.67 -4.54 -4.17
C ARG A 155 10.33 -3.82 -4.05
N ILE A 156 9.27 -4.48 -4.48
CA ILE A 156 7.92 -3.90 -4.54
C ILE A 156 7.00 -4.57 -3.53
N TYR A 157 6.42 -3.76 -2.68
CA TYR A 157 5.42 -4.15 -1.70
C TYR A 157 4.08 -3.51 -2.08
N LEU A 158 3.00 -4.30 -2.10
CA LEU A 158 1.65 -3.85 -2.43
C LEU A 158 0.72 -4.04 -1.24
N GLU A 159 0.14 -2.95 -0.74
CA GLU A 159 -0.98 -2.96 0.23
C GLU A 159 -2.29 -2.72 -0.50
N THR A 160 -3.25 -3.62 -0.35
CA THR A 160 -4.49 -3.58 -1.12
C THR A 160 -5.68 -4.18 -0.37
N SER A 161 -6.89 -3.71 -0.69
CA SER A 161 -8.14 -4.25 -0.17
C SER A 161 -8.41 -5.71 -0.56
N GLY A 162 -7.60 -6.31 -1.42
CA GLY A 162 -7.66 -7.72 -1.77
C GLY A 162 -8.87 -8.15 -2.60
N ASP A 163 -9.55 -7.23 -3.27
CA ASP A 163 -10.75 -7.54 -4.06
C ASP A 163 -10.60 -7.28 -5.57
N ARG A 164 -9.51 -6.63 -5.98
CA ARG A 164 -9.21 -6.25 -7.37
C ARG A 164 -8.31 -7.28 -8.06
N TRP A 165 -8.75 -8.53 -8.12
CA TRP A 165 -7.92 -9.64 -8.61
C TRP A 165 -7.56 -9.57 -10.11
N ARG A 166 -8.42 -8.93 -10.95
CA ARG A 166 -8.15 -8.74 -12.39
C ARG A 166 -7.02 -7.75 -12.60
N GLU A 167 -7.04 -6.67 -11.85
CA GLU A 167 -6.00 -5.64 -11.87
C GLU A 167 -4.69 -6.16 -11.28
N LEU A 168 -4.75 -6.95 -10.19
CA LEU A 168 -3.59 -7.63 -9.64
C LEU A 168 -2.88 -8.48 -10.70
N ALA A 169 -3.61 -9.31 -11.44
CA ALA A 169 -3.04 -10.19 -12.47
C ALA A 169 -2.20 -9.44 -13.51
N ARG A 170 -2.49 -8.15 -13.74
CA ARG A 170 -1.78 -7.31 -14.73
C ARG A 170 -0.43 -6.79 -14.24
N VAL A 171 -0.18 -6.80 -12.93
CA VAL A 171 1.03 -6.23 -12.31
C VAL A 171 1.79 -7.23 -11.44
N LEU A 172 1.20 -8.36 -11.12
CA LEU A 172 1.72 -9.35 -10.17
C LEU A 172 3.16 -9.82 -10.45
N PRO A 173 3.61 -10.00 -11.71
CA PRO A 173 5.00 -10.38 -11.98
C PRO A 173 6.06 -9.37 -11.51
N GLN A 174 5.65 -8.16 -11.16
CA GLN A 174 6.53 -7.09 -10.69
C GLN A 174 6.51 -6.91 -9.16
N ILE A 175 5.68 -7.69 -8.44
CA ILE A 175 5.43 -7.52 -7.00
C ILE A 175 6.17 -8.61 -6.22
N ASP A 176 6.93 -8.22 -5.19
CA ASP A 176 7.63 -9.15 -4.30
C ASP A 176 6.76 -9.51 -3.10
N PHE A 177 6.03 -8.54 -2.53
CA PHE A 177 5.22 -8.70 -1.33
C PHE A 177 3.80 -8.21 -1.54
N VAL A 178 2.85 -8.98 -1.05
CA VAL A 178 1.42 -8.60 -1.05
C VAL A 178 0.87 -8.62 0.36
N ALA A 179 0.49 -7.46 0.86
CA ALA A 179 -0.35 -7.27 2.04
C ALA A 179 -1.82 -7.22 1.61
N MET A 180 -2.49 -8.35 1.69
CA MET A 180 -3.89 -8.48 1.29
C MET A 180 -4.80 -8.23 2.48
N ASP A 181 -5.68 -7.24 2.41
CA ASP A 181 -6.61 -6.93 3.48
C ASP A 181 -8.00 -7.55 3.23
N ILE A 182 -8.44 -8.47 4.09
CA ILE A 182 -9.82 -8.98 4.04
C ILE A 182 -10.69 -8.05 4.89
N LYS A 183 -11.59 -7.34 4.23
CA LYS A 183 -12.46 -6.33 4.83
C LYS A 183 -13.75 -6.96 5.36
N LEU A 184 -13.88 -7.06 6.70
CA LEU A 184 -15.08 -7.61 7.35
C LEU A 184 -16.23 -6.60 7.27
N PRO A 185 -17.45 -7.02 6.87
CA PRO A 185 -18.65 -6.16 6.85
C PRO A 185 -18.94 -5.46 8.18
N SER A 186 -18.90 -6.21 9.28
CA SER A 186 -19.17 -5.69 10.63
C SER A 186 -18.23 -4.54 11.04
N VAL A 187 -17.00 -4.51 10.52
CA VAL A 187 -15.99 -3.50 10.85
C VAL A 187 -15.99 -2.34 9.84
N THR A 188 -16.15 -2.65 8.55
CA THR A 188 -16.15 -1.64 7.50
C THR A 188 -17.47 -0.89 7.35
N GLY A 189 -18.59 -1.53 7.69
CA GLY A 189 -19.92 -1.07 7.36
C GLY A 189 -20.31 -1.28 5.90
N GLN A 190 -19.58 -2.12 5.15
CA GLN A 190 -19.80 -2.38 3.73
C GLN A 190 -19.94 -3.89 3.45
N SER A 191 -20.56 -4.23 2.33
CA SER A 191 -20.70 -5.64 1.91
C SER A 191 -19.36 -6.33 1.72
N GLY A 192 -19.30 -7.60 2.12
CA GLY A 192 -18.11 -8.45 1.93
C GLY A 192 -17.91 -8.88 0.49
N THR A 193 -16.66 -8.92 0.06
CA THR A 193 -16.25 -9.32 -1.30
C THR A 193 -15.58 -10.70 -1.31
N TRP A 194 -16.19 -11.68 -0.66
CA TRP A 194 -15.62 -13.00 -0.38
C TRP A 194 -15.10 -13.76 -1.60
N GLN A 195 -15.85 -13.74 -2.71
CA GLN A 195 -15.42 -14.40 -3.95
C GLN A 195 -14.23 -13.69 -4.61
N ALA A 196 -14.22 -12.37 -4.57
CA ALA A 196 -13.10 -11.59 -5.07
C ALA A 196 -11.84 -11.84 -4.23
N HIS A 197 -11.96 -11.83 -2.89
CA HIS A 197 -10.87 -12.19 -1.98
C HIS A 197 -10.32 -13.60 -2.26
N ARG A 198 -11.20 -14.57 -2.51
CA ARG A 198 -10.77 -15.95 -2.86
C ARG A 198 -9.93 -15.99 -4.13
N LYS A 199 -10.37 -15.29 -5.18
CA LYS A 199 -9.63 -15.22 -6.46
C LYS A 199 -8.33 -14.46 -6.31
N PHE A 200 -8.36 -13.36 -5.56
CA PHE A 200 -7.19 -12.54 -5.29
C PHE A 200 -6.10 -13.34 -4.56
N LEU A 201 -6.46 -13.98 -3.44
CA LEU A 201 -5.51 -14.75 -2.63
C LEU A 201 -4.85 -15.89 -3.44
N LYS A 202 -5.64 -16.64 -4.23
CA LYS A 202 -5.09 -17.69 -5.11
C LYS A 202 -4.02 -17.18 -6.07
N LEU A 203 -4.22 -15.99 -6.63
CA LEU A 203 -3.24 -15.36 -7.52
C LEU A 203 -2.01 -14.89 -6.74
N ALA A 204 -2.22 -14.19 -5.63
CA ALA A 204 -1.15 -13.58 -4.86
C ALA A 204 -0.16 -14.65 -4.34
N VAL A 205 -0.65 -15.72 -3.70
CA VAL A 205 0.20 -16.76 -3.11
C VAL A 205 0.97 -17.60 -4.12
N ALA A 206 0.56 -17.60 -5.39
CA ALA A 206 1.25 -18.32 -6.45
C ALA A 206 2.47 -17.55 -6.99
N HIS A 207 2.62 -16.25 -6.70
CA HIS A 207 3.60 -15.40 -7.36
C HIS A 207 4.40 -14.48 -6.43
N ALA A 208 3.88 -14.16 -5.24
CA ALA A 208 4.49 -13.20 -4.34
C ALA A 208 4.46 -13.69 -2.89
N GLU A 209 5.40 -13.23 -2.08
CA GLU A 209 5.33 -13.40 -0.65
C GLU A 209 4.10 -12.66 -0.11
N THR A 210 3.13 -13.42 0.38
CA THR A 210 1.80 -12.91 0.70
C THR A 210 1.47 -13.11 2.16
N PHE A 211 0.87 -12.12 2.78
CA PHE A 211 0.16 -12.29 4.06
C PHE A 211 -1.22 -11.67 3.98
N VAL A 212 -2.10 -12.11 4.87
CA VAL A 212 -3.47 -11.60 4.96
C VAL A 212 -3.61 -10.76 6.22
N LYS A 213 -4.12 -9.56 6.09
CA LYS A 213 -4.47 -8.67 7.20
C LYS A 213 -5.99 -8.62 7.35
N ILE A 214 -6.46 -8.67 8.59
CA ILE A 214 -7.87 -8.53 8.95
C ILE A 214 -7.95 -7.51 10.07
N VAL A 215 -8.47 -6.32 9.76
CA VAL A 215 -8.72 -5.32 10.81
C VAL A 215 -9.91 -5.77 11.65
N VAL A 216 -9.73 -5.80 12.96
CA VAL A 216 -10.73 -6.21 13.94
C VAL A 216 -11.02 -5.08 14.93
N SER A 217 -12.29 -4.89 15.27
CA SER A 217 -12.77 -3.89 16.23
C SER A 217 -13.69 -4.54 17.24
N ARG A 218 -14.14 -3.82 18.27
CA ARG A 218 -15.13 -4.32 19.24
C ARG A 218 -16.40 -4.84 18.56
N ALA A 219 -16.74 -4.33 17.37
CA ALA A 219 -17.93 -4.72 16.61
C ALA A 219 -17.71 -5.92 15.68
N THR A 220 -16.54 -6.54 15.70
CA THR A 220 -16.25 -7.70 14.82
C THR A 220 -17.19 -8.85 15.09
N ALA A 221 -17.90 -9.29 14.03
CA ALA A 221 -18.74 -10.48 14.05
C ALA A 221 -17.87 -11.75 13.88
N GLU A 222 -18.01 -12.71 14.80
CA GLU A 222 -17.17 -13.91 14.82
C GLU A 222 -17.41 -14.85 13.63
N ASP A 223 -18.62 -14.91 13.12
CA ASP A 223 -18.97 -15.68 11.92
C ASP A 223 -18.27 -15.14 10.67
N GLU A 224 -18.16 -13.80 10.54
CA GLU A 224 -17.41 -13.18 9.46
C GLU A 224 -15.90 -13.45 9.59
N LEU A 225 -15.35 -13.33 10.79
CA LEU A 225 -13.95 -13.66 11.06
C LEU A 225 -13.66 -15.14 10.78
N ARG A 226 -14.53 -16.04 11.23
CA ARG A 226 -14.42 -17.48 10.94
C ARG A 226 -14.51 -17.75 9.44
N ARG A 227 -15.38 -17.05 8.73
CA ARG A 227 -15.49 -17.14 7.27
C ARG A 227 -14.21 -16.69 6.57
N ALA A 228 -13.62 -15.56 6.99
CA ALA A 228 -12.35 -15.07 6.48
C ALA A 228 -11.21 -16.09 6.73
N ALA A 229 -11.09 -16.58 7.96
CA ALA A 229 -10.08 -17.58 8.33
C ALA A 229 -10.21 -18.87 7.53
N ARG A 230 -11.44 -19.42 7.37
CA ARG A 230 -11.71 -20.61 6.53
C ARG A 230 -11.39 -20.37 5.06
N LEU A 231 -11.64 -19.17 4.55
CA LEU A 231 -11.29 -18.80 3.17
C LEU A 231 -9.77 -18.91 2.98
N VAL A 232 -8.98 -18.34 3.88
CA VAL A 232 -7.51 -18.40 3.81
C VAL A 232 -7.01 -19.84 4.00
N ALA A 233 -7.48 -20.54 5.03
CA ALA A 233 -7.07 -21.92 5.33
C ALA A 233 -7.36 -22.88 4.16
N SER A 234 -8.46 -22.68 3.42
CA SER A 234 -8.83 -23.50 2.26
C SER A 234 -7.94 -23.29 1.02
N ILE A 235 -7.10 -22.25 1.00
CA ILE A 235 -6.26 -21.90 -0.15
C ILE A 235 -4.78 -22.08 0.22
N ALA A 236 -4.35 -21.50 1.34
CA ALA A 236 -2.96 -21.43 1.75
C ALA A 236 -2.87 -21.36 3.29
N PRO A 237 -3.01 -22.49 4.01
CA PRO A 237 -3.03 -22.50 5.47
C PRO A 237 -1.72 -22.03 6.13
N GLN A 238 -0.62 -21.99 5.37
CA GLN A 238 0.70 -21.53 5.80
C GLN A 238 0.87 -20.00 5.69
N VAL A 239 -0.01 -19.29 4.97
CA VAL A 239 0.07 -17.83 4.82
C VAL A 239 -0.16 -17.17 6.18
N PRO A 240 0.73 -16.26 6.61
CA PRO A 240 0.52 -15.51 7.84
C PRO A 240 -0.79 -14.71 7.79
N VAL A 241 -1.61 -14.86 8.81
CA VAL A 241 -2.83 -14.05 9.01
C VAL A 241 -2.61 -13.11 10.19
N VAL A 242 -2.74 -11.82 9.95
CA VAL A 242 -2.59 -10.78 10.95
C VAL A 242 -3.96 -10.25 11.35
N LEU A 243 -4.35 -10.48 12.59
CA LEU A 243 -5.48 -9.79 13.21
C LEU A 243 -4.96 -8.44 13.72
N GLN A 244 -5.34 -7.37 13.06
CA GLN A 244 -4.92 -6.02 13.42
C GLN A 244 -6.01 -5.32 14.22
N PRO A 245 -5.78 -5.06 15.53
CA PRO A 245 -6.70 -4.23 16.31
C PRO A 245 -6.86 -2.86 15.67
N ALA A 246 -8.10 -2.44 15.46
CA ALA A 246 -8.38 -1.08 14.97
C ALA A 246 -7.89 -0.05 15.99
N THR A 247 -7.16 0.96 15.53
CA THR A 247 -6.86 2.13 16.34
C THR A 247 -8.17 2.89 16.61
N PRO A 248 -8.48 3.24 17.87
CA PRO A 248 -9.70 3.95 18.19
C PRO A 248 -9.80 5.29 17.45
N GLN A 249 -10.94 5.50 16.83
CA GLN A 249 -11.29 6.77 16.18
C GLN A 249 -12.82 6.94 16.16
N ALA A 250 -13.33 8.03 15.61
CA ALA A 250 -14.76 8.33 15.64
C ALA A 250 -15.62 7.14 15.18
N GLY A 251 -16.43 6.59 16.13
CA GLY A 251 -17.33 5.45 15.88
C GLY A 251 -16.68 4.07 15.79
N VAL A 252 -15.35 3.95 15.98
CA VAL A 252 -14.64 2.67 16.01
C VAL A 252 -13.90 2.50 17.33
N CYS A 253 -14.26 1.43 18.06
CA CYS A 253 -13.59 1.07 19.32
C CYS A 253 -12.63 -0.10 19.11
N ALA A 254 -11.47 -0.05 19.76
CA ALA A 254 -10.55 -1.18 19.80
C ALA A 254 -11.22 -2.41 20.44
N PRO A 255 -10.84 -3.63 20.01
CA PRO A 255 -11.27 -4.85 20.70
C PRO A 255 -10.66 -4.94 22.10
N THR A 256 -11.27 -5.73 22.97
CA THR A 256 -10.68 -6.06 24.27
C THR A 256 -9.58 -7.12 24.13
N PRO A 257 -8.63 -7.22 25.09
CA PRO A 257 -7.64 -8.30 25.08
C PRO A 257 -8.27 -9.70 25.01
N GLN A 258 -9.38 -9.92 25.72
CA GLN A 258 -10.10 -11.19 25.71
C GLN A 258 -10.69 -11.52 24.33
N GLN A 259 -11.22 -10.51 23.62
CA GLN A 259 -11.67 -10.70 22.23
C GLN A 259 -10.52 -11.09 21.31
N LEU A 260 -9.35 -10.45 21.42
CA LEU A 260 -8.19 -10.78 20.61
C LEU A 260 -7.71 -12.22 20.81
N TRP A 261 -7.59 -12.68 22.07
CA TRP A 261 -7.28 -14.06 22.42
C TRP A 261 -8.27 -15.04 21.80
N ARG A 262 -9.57 -14.79 22.00
CA ARG A 262 -10.64 -15.63 21.48
C ARG A 262 -10.61 -15.70 19.95
N TRP A 263 -10.42 -14.59 19.28
CA TRP A 263 -10.42 -14.54 17.81
C TRP A 263 -9.16 -15.18 17.20
N GLN A 264 -8.01 -15.04 17.84
CA GLN A 264 -6.80 -15.76 17.43
C GLN A 264 -7.01 -17.26 17.52
N SER A 265 -7.54 -17.76 18.65
CA SER A 265 -7.87 -19.18 18.84
C SER A 265 -8.90 -19.67 17.82
N LEU A 266 -9.94 -18.86 17.56
CA LEU A 266 -10.97 -19.15 16.56
C LEU A 266 -10.37 -19.26 15.15
N ALA A 267 -9.46 -18.39 14.78
CA ALA A 267 -8.80 -18.42 13.48
C ALA A 267 -7.88 -19.65 13.34
N LEU A 268 -7.06 -19.95 14.36
CA LEU A 268 -6.21 -21.14 14.41
C LEU A 268 -7.03 -22.44 14.29
N ALA A 269 -8.20 -22.50 14.94
CA ALA A 269 -9.09 -23.67 14.86
C ALA A 269 -9.67 -23.93 13.45
N THR A 270 -9.49 -23.03 12.50
CA THR A 270 -9.87 -23.25 11.09
C THR A 270 -8.81 -23.99 10.27
N GLY A 271 -7.65 -24.29 10.85
CA GLY A 271 -6.52 -24.94 10.18
C GLY A 271 -5.43 -23.99 9.69
N LEU A 272 -5.50 -22.70 10.03
CA LEU A 272 -4.40 -21.75 9.79
C LEU A 272 -3.20 -22.11 10.69
N ARG A 273 -1.97 -21.98 10.14
CA ARG A 273 -0.74 -22.33 10.85
C ARG A 273 -0.05 -21.15 11.51
N ASP A 274 -0.28 -19.94 11.03
CA ASP A 274 0.34 -18.71 11.53
C ASP A 274 -0.73 -17.60 11.63
N VAL A 275 -1.16 -17.33 12.86
CA VAL A 275 -2.09 -16.24 13.17
C VAL A 275 -1.48 -15.35 14.23
N ARG A 276 -1.25 -14.10 13.88
CA ARG A 276 -0.60 -13.11 14.73
C ARG A 276 -1.57 -11.97 15.08
N VAL A 277 -1.42 -11.40 16.25
CA VAL A 277 -2.07 -10.14 16.64
C VAL A 277 -1.01 -9.05 16.59
N ILE A 278 -1.12 -8.14 15.61
CA ILE A 278 -0.16 -7.05 15.42
C ILE A 278 -0.94 -5.74 15.33
N PRO A 279 -0.78 -4.79 16.26
CA PRO A 279 -1.39 -3.46 16.17
C PRO A 279 -0.67 -2.60 15.12
N GLN A 280 -1.18 -1.39 14.87
CA GLN A 280 -0.50 -0.38 14.06
C GLN A 280 0.70 0.19 14.85
N CYS A 281 1.87 -0.46 14.73
CA CYS A 281 3.06 -0.12 15.51
C CYS A 281 3.61 1.28 15.18
N HIS A 282 3.41 1.77 13.94
CA HIS A 282 3.81 3.13 13.56
C HIS A 282 3.15 4.21 14.43
N VAL A 283 1.92 3.97 14.90
CA VAL A 283 1.22 4.89 15.82
C VAL A 283 1.99 5.03 17.13
N PHE A 284 2.46 3.91 17.72
CA PHE A 284 3.25 3.94 18.95
C PHE A 284 4.64 4.54 18.77
N LEU A 285 5.21 4.38 17.57
CA LEU A 285 6.52 4.94 17.22
C LEU A 285 6.43 6.42 16.82
N GLY A 286 5.23 7.01 16.75
CA GLY A 286 5.03 8.37 16.25
C GLY A 286 5.46 8.54 14.80
N GLN A 287 5.39 7.46 14.01
CA GLN A 287 5.68 7.44 12.58
C GLN A 287 4.39 7.67 11.77
N ARG A 288 4.56 8.00 10.48
CA ARG A 288 3.43 8.08 9.54
C ARG A 288 2.92 6.70 9.18
#